data_ca80611eeded57f24c4806e28183cc49
#
_entry.id   ca80611eeded57f24c4806e28183cc49
#
_cell.length_a   1.000
_cell.length_b   1.000
_cell.length_c   1.000
_cell.angle_alpha   90.00
_cell.angle_beta   90.00
_cell.angle_gamma   90.00
#
_symmetry.space_group_name_H-M   'P 1'
#
loop_
_entity.id
_entity.type
_entity.pdbx_description
1 polymer ?
#
loop_
_entity_poly.entity_id
_entity_poly.type
_entity_poly.pdbx_seq_one_letter_code
_entity_poly.pdbx_strand_id
1 'polypeptide(L)'
;MMKSIPVWKQELSDGVHAARLASLYCCAPAETASKAARYAAVLDGLEKTFGFHAEAGLYSAPGRTEIGGNHTDHQHGRVLAGSVNIDMIAAAAPNDKNQLRVQSEGYDLCVIDLNDLEARKDEENTTAALLRGECAAFAQRGAKLAGLDVYISSNVPKGSGVSSSAAFEVLIGVILNDCFMTEKVSPIAIAQIGQWAENVYFGKPCGLMDQMASSVGNIITIDFASPAKPVVEPVAVDFSKAGLALCILDSGADHADLTDEYAAIPAECRAVAAVCGGEVLRDVPFETFLAKLPECRRQCGDRAVLRAFHVYADNDRVAKQVAALHDGDFDTFLCLVNESGRSSWEYLQNVIPAGYKEHQEVGVTIAAAKHLLGDKGAVRVHGGGFAGTVQAFVPVEMLDEFKAGMEAILGEGRCHVLSIRPEGGAVL
;
A
#
# COMPACT_ATOMS: atom_id res chain seq x y z
N MET A 1 20.50 11.44 -4.76
CA MET A 1 21.76 12.14 -5.14
C MET A 1 21.50 12.97 -6.39
N MET A 2 21.78 14.29 -6.38
CA MET A 2 21.62 15.14 -7.56
C MET A 2 22.77 14.93 -8.53
N LYS A 3 22.46 14.79 -9.84
CA LYS A 3 23.42 14.72 -10.94
C LYS A 3 22.91 15.55 -12.12
N SER A 4 23.79 15.97 -13.02
CA SER A 4 23.35 16.68 -14.22
C SER A 4 22.42 15.79 -15.08
N ILE A 5 21.36 16.39 -15.62
CA ILE A 5 20.37 15.65 -16.40
C ILE A 5 20.98 14.92 -17.62
N PRO A 6 21.90 15.53 -18.39
CA PRO A 6 22.59 14.80 -19.47
C PRO A 6 23.36 13.58 -18.98
N VAL A 7 24.03 13.66 -17.81
CA VAL A 7 24.75 12.52 -17.23
C VAL A 7 23.78 11.41 -16.84
N TRP A 8 22.63 11.73 -16.20
CA TRP A 8 21.60 10.75 -15.91
C TRP A 8 21.13 10.01 -17.16
N LYS A 9 20.79 10.76 -18.23
CA LYS A 9 20.28 10.19 -19.49
C LYS A 9 21.32 9.27 -20.13
N GLN A 10 22.61 9.67 -20.12
CA GLN A 10 23.70 8.85 -20.64
C GLN A 10 23.89 7.57 -19.82
N GLU A 11 23.99 7.66 -18.48
CA GLU A 11 24.17 6.50 -17.59
C GLU A 11 22.99 5.50 -17.70
N LEU A 12 21.74 5.99 -17.81
CA LEU A 12 20.56 5.16 -18.02
C LEU A 12 20.62 4.43 -19.36
N SER A 13 21.02 5.13 -20.44
CA SER A 13 21.19 4.56 -21.78
C SER A 13 22.30 3.53 -21.85
N ASP A 14 23.42 3.79 -21.18
CA ASP A 14 24.60 2.91 -21.15
C ASP A 14 24.42 1.70 -20.22
N GLY A 15 23.29 1.61 -19.50
CA GLY A 15 23.00 0.52 -18.58
C GLY A 15 23.81 0.54 -17.29
N VAL A 16 24.41 1.67 -16.91
CA VAL A 16 25.17 1.83 -15.65
C VAL A 16 24.32 1.43 -14.44
N HIS A 17 23.03 1.70 -14.49
CA HIS A 17 22.07 1.40 -13.40
C HIS A 17 21.39 0.03 -13.55
N ALA A 18 21.76 -0.82 -14.54
CA ALA A 18 21.05 -2.07 -14.81
C ALA A 18 21.00 -3.01 -13.59
N ALA A 19 22.10 -3.20 -12.87
CA ALA A 19 22.12 -4.06 -11.68
C ALA A 19 21.22 -3.52 -10.56
N ARG A 20 21.20 -2.20 -10.36
CA ARG A 20 20.34 -1.52 -9.38
C ARG A 20 18.86 -1.68 -9.75
N LEU A 21 18.53 -1.46 -11.02
CA LEU A 21 17.15 -1.61 -11.52
C LEU A 21 16.69 -3.07 -11.47
N ALA A 22 17.54 -4.03 -11.84
CA ALA A 22 17.21 -5.46 -11.74
C ALA A 22 16.87 -5.86 -10.29
N SER A 23 17.67 -5.39 -9.31
CA SER A 23 17.39 -5.61 -7.89
C SER A 23 16.09 -4.93 -7.44
N LEU A 24 15.92 -3.65 -7.80
CA LEU A 24 14.77 -2.86 -7.36
C LEU A 24 13.44 -3.41 -7.87
N TYR A 25 13.40 -3.90 -9.12
CA TYR A 25 12.18 -4.39 -9.77
C TYR A 25 12.05 -5.91 -9.76
N CYS A 26 13.00 -6.65 -9.17
CA CYS A 26 13.02 -8.12 -9.19
C CYS A 26 12.84 -8.67 -10.60
N CYS A 27 13.55 -8.10 -11.59
CA CYS A 27 13.40 -8.42 -13.00
C CYS A 27 14.71 -8.95 -13.60
N ALA A 28 14.59 -9.65 -14.74
CA ALA A 28 15.75 -10.12 -15.47
C ALA A 28 16.58 -8.95 -16.03
N PRO A 29 17.93 -9.09 -16.21
CA PRO A 29 18.75 -8.03 -16.77
C PRO A 29 18.27 -7.49 -18.11
N ALA A 30 17.66 -8.33 -18.95
CA ALA A 30 17.10 -7.92 -20.25
C ALA A 30 15.92 -6.94 -20.13
N GLU A 31 15.23 -6.91 -18.99
CA GLU A 31 14.06 -6.04 -18.76
C GLU A 31 14.44 -4.67 -18.19
N THR A 32 15.69 -4.49 -17.75
CA THR A 32 16.14 -3.25 -17.11
C THR A 32 16.14 -2.05 -18.06
N ALA A 33 16.29 -2.28 -19.37
CA ALA A 33 16.26 -1.22 -20.37
C ALA A 33 14.91 -0.48 -20.39
N SER A 34 13.81 -1.20 -20.27
CA SER A 34 12.45 -0.61 -20.18
C SER A 34 12.28 0.21 -18.89
N LYS A 35 12.88 -0.24 -17.79
CA LYS A 35 12.86 0.50 -16.51
C LYS A 35 13.71 1.78 -16.62
N ALA A 36 14.91 1.69 -17.19
CA ALA A 36 15.77 2.85 -17.44
C ALA A 36 15.09 3.89 -18.33
N ALA A 37 14.36 3.45 -19.38
CA ALA A 37 13.61 4.34 -20.25
C ALA A 37 12.51 5.13 -19.50
N ARG A 38 11.83 4.52 -18.50
CA ARG A 38 10.87 5.23 -17.66
C ARG A 38 11.54 6.38 -16.87
N TYR A 39 12.73 6.14 -16.29
CA TYR A 39 13.48 7.19 -15.59
C TYR A 39 13.98 8.29 -16.54
N ALA A 40 14.37 7.96 -17.75
CA ALA A 40 14.69 8.96 -18.76
C ALA A 40 13.47 9.81 -19.12
N ALA A 41 12.29 9.18 -19.25
CA ALA A 41 11.05 9.87 -19.58
C ALA A 41 10.61 10.86 -18.45
N VAL A 42 10.81 10.56 -17.16
CA VAL A 42 10.48 11.53 -16.11
C VAL A 42 11.44 12.71 -16.08
N LEU A 43 12.71 12.54 -16.50
CA LEU A 43 13.64 13.66 -16.72
C LEU A 43 13.17 14.54 -17.89
N ASP A 44 12.73 13.93 -18.99
CA ASP A 44 12.17 14.69 -20.13
C ASP A 44 10.87 15.42 -19.72
N GLY A 45 10.03 14.78 -18.92
CA GLY A 45 8.82 15.37 -18.36
C GLY A 45 9.12 16.56 -17.45
N LEU A 46 10.13 16.47 -16.59
CA LEU A 46 10.59 17.56 -15.74
C LEU A 46 11.03 18.77 -16.58
N GLU A 47 11.92 18.57 -17.56
CA GLU A 47 12.42 19.66 -18.44
C GLU A 47 11.30 20.26 -19.29
N LYS A 48 10.39 19.44 -19.78
CA LYS A 48 9.23 19.90 -20.59
C LYS A 48 8.27 20.78 -19.78
N THR A 49 8.06 20.41 -18.51
CA THR A 49 7.06 21.07 -17.63
C THR A 49 7.62 22.34 -16.99
N PHE A 50 8.84 22.27 -16.51
CA PHE A 50 9.41 23.35 -15.66
C PHE A 50 10.55 24.12 -16.32
N GLY A 51 11.01 23.66 -17.50
CA GLY A 51 12.15 24.24 -18.19
C GLY A 51 13.47 23.59 -17.82
N PHE A 52 14.56 24.23 -18.19
CA PHE A 52 15.92 23.74 -18.00
C PHE A 52 16.29 23.67 -16.50
N HIS A 53 16.84 22.55 -16.08
CA HIS A 53 17.49 22.34 -14.79
C HIS A 53 18.91 21.78 -15.01
N ALA A 54 19.89 22.28 -14.24
CA ALA A 54 21.28 21.82 -14.34
C ALA A 54 21.42 20.37 -13.83
N GLU A 55 20.69 20.06 -12.76
CA GLU A 55 20.77 18.76 -12.08
C GLU A 55 19.38 18.31 -11.59
N ALA A 56 19.22 17.00 -11.41
CA ALA A 56 18.04 16.40 -10.83
C ALA A 56 18.40 15.15 -10.02
N GLY A 57 17.53 14.78 -9.07
CA GLY A 57 17.52 13.48 -8.41
C GLY A 57 16.45 12.58 -8.99
N LEU A 58 16.66 11.25 -8.94
CA LEU A 58 15.68 10.25 -9.35
C LEU A 58 15.23 9.42 -8.16
N TYR A 59 13.92 9.18 -8.06
CA TYR A 59 13.28 8.58 -6.90
C TYR A 59 12.23 7.56 -7.31
N SER A 60 11.93 6.63 -6.41
CA SER A 60 10.90 5.62 -6.59
C SER A 60 10.25 5.25 -5.26
N ALA A 61 8.93 5.04 -5.27
CA ALA A 61 8.21 4.43 -4.17
C ALA A 61 7.23 3.37 -4.68
N PRO A 62 7.23 2.16 -4.11
CA PRO A 62 6.40 1.06 -4.56
C PRO A 62 4.97 1.17 -4.06
N GLY A 63 4.03 0.51 -4.78
CA GLY A 63 2.79 0.06 -4.20
C GLY A 63 3.02 -1.05 -3.17
N ARG A 64 1.94 -1.48 -2.52
CA ARG A 64 1.98 -2.53 -1.50
C ARG A 64 0.93 -3.60 -1.73
N THR A 65 1.15 -4.77 -1.16
CA THR A 65 0.14 -5.82 -1.01
C THR A 65 -0.09 -6.15 0.46
N GLU A 66 -1.34 -6.33 0.86
CA GLU A 66 -1.72 -6.88 2.16
C GLU A 66 -1.75 -8.40 2.06
N ILE A 67 -0.94 -9.10 2.85
CA ILE A 67 -0.84 -10.56 2.85
C ILE A 67 -1.71 -11.17 3.96
N GLY A 68 -1.81 -10.50 5.11
CA GLY A 68 -2.62 -10.95 6.23
C GLY A 68 -2.95 -9.82 7.20
N GLY A 69 -3.98 -10.02 8.02
CA GLY A 69 -4.43 -9.03 8.99
C GLY A 69 -5.43 -8.03 8.40
N ASN A 70 -6.46 -8.53 7.72
CA ASN A 70 -7.45 -7.70 7.07
C ASN A 70 -8.22 -6.84 8.10
N HIS A 71 -8.08 -5.52 8.04
CA HIS A 71 -8.66 -4.54 8.97
C HIS A 71 -8.23 -4.68 10.45
N THR A 72 -7.19 -5.44 10.76
CA THR A 72 -6.70 -5.58 12.14
C THR A 72 -5.94 -4.35 12.64
N ASP A 73 -5.30 -3.59 11.76
CA ASP A 73 -4.53 -2.38 12.06
C ASP A 73 -5.38 -1.30 12.74
N HIS A 74 -6.65 -1.12 12.29
CA HIS A 74 -7.61 -0.20 12.92
C HIS A 74 -8.00 -0.58 14.36
N GLN A 75 -7.67 -1.81 14.78
CA GLN A 75 -7.90 -2.35 16.12
C GLN A 75 -6.60 -2.62 16.88
N HIS A 76 -5.52 -1.95 16.48
CA HIS A 76 -4.17 -2.11 17.03
C HIS A 76 -3.63 -3.54 16.94
N GLY A 77 -4.11 -4.28 15.94
CA GLY A 77 -3.71 -5.67 15.67
C GLY A 77 -2.42 -5.79 14.86
N ARG A 78 -2.16 -7.03 14.44
CA ARG A 78 -1.02 -7.39 13.59
C ARG A 78 -1.42 -7.43 12.14
N VAL A 79 -0.47 -7.07 11.26
CA VAL A 79 -0.60 -7.20 9.80
C VAL A 79 0.64 -7.83 9.21
N LEU A 80 0.48 -8.48 8.07
CA LEU A 80 1.56 -8.96 7.21
C LEU A 80 1.38 -8.31 5.85
N ALA A 81 2.34 -7.52 5.41
CA ALA A 81 2.26 -6.77 4.16
C ALA A 81 3.61 -6.76 3.44
N GLY A 82 3.60 -6.47 2.15
CA GLY A 82 4.82 -6.37 1.37
C GLY A 82 4.76 -5.28 0.32
N SER A 83 5.91 -4.70 -0.01
CA SER A 83 6.07 -3.82 -1.16
C SER A 83 6.11 -4.63 -2.44
N VAL A 84 5.58 -4.07 -3.52
CA VAL A 84 5.52 -4.75 -4.82
C VAL A 84 6.33 -4.02 -5.90
N ASN A 85 6.66 -4.72 -6.97
CA ASN A 85 7.54 -4.22 -8.04
C ASN A 85 6.86 -3.27 -9.05
N ILE A 86 5.68 -2.75 -8.73
CA ILE A 86 5.05 -1.62 -9.43
C ILE A 86 5.15 -0.38 -8.55
N ASP A 87 5.46 0.76 -9.16
CA ASP A 87 5.85 1.96 -8.43
C ASP A 87 5.40 3.27 -9.07
N MET A 88 5.54 4.31 -8.28
CA MET A 88 5.65 5.69 -8.74
C MET A 88 7.13 6.09 -8.77
N ILE A 89 7.54 6.74 -9.85
CA ILE A 89 8.90 7.29 -9.99
C ILE A 89 8.84 8.80 -10.19
N ALA A 90 9.89 9.49 -9.75
CA ALA A 90 9.99 10.93 -9.91
C ALA A 90 11.39 11.38 -10.30
N ALA A 91 11.41 12.50 -11.03
CA ALA A 91 12.57 13.37 -11.13
C ALA A 91 12.29 14.65 -10.33
N ALA A 92 13.23 15.07 -9.48
CA ALA A 92 13.13 16.30 -8.70
C ALA A 92 14.36 17.18 -8.89
N ALA A 93 14.14 18.49 -9.05
CA ALA A 93 15.19 19.46 -9.27
C ALA A 93 14.94 20.75 -8.47
N PRO A 94 15.99 21.42 -7.94
CA PRO A 94 15.84 22.70 -7.24
C PRO A 94 15.25 23.78 -8.13
N ASN A 95 14.43 24.67 -7.54
CA ASN A 95 13.96 25.90 -8.16
C ASN A 95 14.21 27.11 -7.23
N ASP A 96 14.13 28.31 -7.78
CA ASP A 96 14.38 29.59 -7.07
C ASP A 96 13.10 30.25 -6.53
N LYS A 97 11.94 29.55 -6.54
CA LYS A 97 10.61 30.14 -6.27
C LYS A 97 10.13 29.99 -4.83
N ASN A 98 10.89 29.32 -3.97
CA ASN A 98 10.46 28.92 -2.62
C ASN A 98 9.09 28.21 -2.61
N GLN A 99 8.84 27.38 -3.60
CA GLN A 99 7.62 26.62 -3.80
C GLN A 99 7.96 25.15 -4.07
N LEU A 100 7.18 24.23 -3.52
CA LEU A 100 7.12 22.86 -4.01
C LEU A 100 6.11 22.81 -5.15
N ARG A 101 6.58 22.48 -6.35
CA ARG A 101 5.73 22.35 -7.56
C ARG A 101 5.77 20.89 -8.01
N VAL A 102 4.62 20.24 -8.02
CA VAL A 102 4.51 18.80 -8.34
C VAL A 102 3.58 18.62 -9.53
N GLN A 103 4.12 18.05 -10.59
CA GLN A 103 3.37 17.63 -11.77
C GLN A 103 3.35 16.11 -11.84
N SER A 104 2.20 15.52 -11.57
CA SER A 104 1.99 14.10 -11.87
C SER A 104 1.45 13.96 -13.30
N GLU A 105 1.92 12.94 -14.01
CA GLU A 105 1.50 12.67 -15.39
C GLU A 105 -0.02 12.46 -15.46
N GLY A 106 -0.70 13.22 -16.33
CA GLY A 106 -2.15 13.18 -16.48
C GLY A 106 -2.97 13.96 -15.45
N TYR A 107 -2.32 14.76 -14.59
CA TYR A 107 -2.98 15.62 -13.59
C TYR A 107 -2.57 17.08 -13.75
N ASP A 108 -3.30 17.97 -13.08
CA ASP A 108 -2.95 19.39 -13.01
C ASP A 108 -1.72 19.63 -12.12
N LEU A 109 -0.99 20.71 -12.43
CA LEU A 109 0.14 21.15 -11.63
C LEU A 109 -0.32 21.59 -10.22
N CYS A 110 0.26 20.97 -9.21
CA CYS A 110 0.06 21.37 -7.81
C CYS A 110 1.22 22.22 -7.32
N VAL A 111 0.93 23.35 -6.67
CA VAL A 111 1.91 24.31 -6.18
C VAL A 111 1.67 24.60 -4.71
N ILE A 112 2.67 24.40 -3.86
CA ILE A 112 2.65 24.70 -2.43
C ILE A 112 3.64 25.81 -2.14
N ASP A 113 3.16 26.89 -1.53
CA ASP A 113 4.02 27.96 -0.98
C ASP A 113 4.66 27.45 0.33
N LEU A 114 5.99 27.35 0.34
CA LEU A 114 6.74 26.86 1.50
C LEU A 114 6.80 27.85 2.67
N ASN A 115 6.34 29.09 2.47
CA ASN A 115 6.16 30.06 3.57
C ASN A 115 4.86 29.83 4.37
N ASP A 116 3.90 29.10 3.81
CA ASP A 116 2.60 28.85 4.43
C ASP A 116 2.26 27.36 4.37
N LEU A 117 2.52 26.67 5.49
CA LEU A 117 2.33 25.22 5.64
C LEU A 117 1.20 24.89 6.62
N GLU A 118 0.35 25.86 6.98
CA GLU A 118 -0.82 25.59 7.82
C GLU A 118 -1.88 24.75 7.10
N ALA A 119 -2.55 23.87 7.85
CA ALA A 119 -3.64 23.06 7.31
C ALA A 119 -4.82 23.95 6.88
N ARG A 120 -5.36 23.68 5.70
CA ARG A 120 -6.46 24.45 5.10
C ARG A 120 -7.67 23.58 4.87
N LYS A 121 -8.79 23.97 5.40
CA LYS A 121 -10.03 23.19 5.31
C LYS A 121 -10.56 23.08 3.87
N ASP A 122 -10.33 24.10 3.05
CA ASP A 122 -10.72 24.14 1.64
C ASP A 122 -9.82 23.26 0.75
N GLU A 123 -8.68 22.79 1.27
CA GLU A 123 -7.80 21.81 0.60
C GLU A 123 -8.09 20.35 1.00
N GLU A 124 -8.96 20.07 1.98
CA GLU A 124 -9.30 18.69 2.37
C GLU A 124 -9.67 17.84 1.14
N ASN A 125 -9.22 16.59 1.12
CA ASN A 125 -9.36 15.64 0.00
C ASN A 125 -8.64 16.04 -1.29
N THR A 126 -7.63 16.91 -1.23
CA THR A 126 -6.82 17.30 -2.39
C THR A 126 -5.35 16.90 -2.26
N THR A 127 -4.66 16.76 -3.39
CA THR A 127 -3.21 16.54 -3.42
C THR A 127 -2.44 17.68 -2.72
N ALA A 128 -2.94 18.90 -2.79
CA ALA A 128 -2.33 20.05 -2.11
C ALA A 128 -2.26 19.86 -0.60
N ALA A 129 -3.31 19.33 0.02
CA ALA A 129 -3.34 19.02 1.44
C ALA A 129 -2.24 18.02 1.84
N LEU A 130 -2.09 16.92 1.10
CA LEU A 130 -1.03 15.91 1.36
C LEU A 130 0.36 16.55 1.26
N LEU A 131 0.66 17.24 0.17
CA LEU A 131 1.96 17.90 -0.06
C LEU A 131 2.28 18.91 1.04
N ARG A 132 1.30 19.74 1.42
CA ARG A 132 1.43 20.74 2.49
C ARG A 132 1.69 20.07 3.83
N GLY A 133 0.96 19.00 4.15
CA GLY A 133 1.12 18.22 5.37
C GLY A 133 2.50 17.57 5.47
N GLU A 134 2.99 16.97 4.43
CA GLU A 134 4.34 16.40 4.42
C GLU A 134 5.43 17.47 4.58
N CYS A 135 5.34 18.58 3.84
CA CYS A 135 6.25 19.71 4.02
C CYS A 135 6.24 20.21 5.46
N ALA A 136 5.06 20.38 6.08
CA ALA A 136 4.94 20.81 7.47
C ALA A 136 5.60 19.82 8.44
N ALA A 137 5.36 18.52 8.25
CA ALA A 137 5.93 17.48 9.10
C ALA A 137 7.46 17.39 9.00
N PHE A 138 8.02 17.55 7.79
CA PHE A 138 9.46 17.62 7.59
C PHE A 138 10.06 18.89 8.16
N ALA A 139 9.42 20.07 7.99
CA ALA A 139 9.85 21.33 8.59
C ALA A 139 9.91 21.24 10.12
N GLN A 140 8.88 20.63 10.76
CA GLN A 140 8.87 20.39 12.23
C GLN A 140 10.02 19.49 12.69
N ARG A 141 10.56 18.65 11.82
CA ARG A 141 11.73 17.79 12.07
C ARG A 141 13.06 18.43 11.70
N GLY A 142 13.04 19.71 11.33
CA GLY A 142 14.24 20.48 11.04
C GLY A 142 14.69 20.46 9.58
N ALA A 143 13.85 20.05 8.65
CA ALA A 143 14.13 20.16 7.23
C ALA A 143 14.26 21.65 6.83
N LYS A 144 15.31 21.96 6.07
CA LYS A 144 15.50 23.27 5.48
C LYS A 144 14.87 23.32 4.11
N LEU A 145 13.54 23.39 4.08
CA LEU A 145 12.79 23.39 2.84
C LEU A 145 13.21 24.55 1.93
N ALA A 146 13.31 24.27 0.65
CA ALA A 146 13.60 25.22 -0.41
C ALA A 146 12.80 24.86 -1.66
N GLY A 147 12.77 25.73 -2.65
CA GLY A 147 12.02 25.50 -3.89
C GLY A 147 12.45 24.21 -4.59
N LEU A 148 11.46 23.39 -4.98
CA LEU A 148 11.66 22.11 -5.65
C LEU A 148 10.59 21.87 -6.72
N ASP A 149 11.02 21.45 -7.91
CA ASP A 149 10.18 20.99 -8.99
C ASP A 149 10.23 19.47 -9.04
N VAL A 150 9.07 18.83 -9.11
CA VAL A 150 8.93 17.37 -9.12
C VAL A 150 8.02 16.95 -10.26
N TYR A 151 8.50 16.04 -11.13
CA TYR A 151 7.69 15.38 -12.14
C TYR A 151 7.56 13.90 -11.81
N ILE A 152 6.31 13.39 -11.80
CA ILE A 152 5.97 12.03 -11.35
C ILE A 152 5.31 11.26 -12.48
N SER A 153 5.73 10.00 -12.68
CA SER A 153 5.04 9.00 -13.50
C SER A 153 4.71 7.77 -12.67
N SER A 154 3.53 7.19 -12.85
CA SER A 154 3.02 6.08 -12.04
C SER A 154 2.66 4.87 -12.90
N ASN A 155 3.14 3.69 -12.46
CA ASN A 155 2.64 2.39 -12.90
C ASN A 155 1.73 1.72 -11.85
N VAL A 156 1.49 2.38 -10.72
CA VAL A 156 0.55 1.90 -9.71
C VAL A 156 -0.87 2.20 -10.20
N PRO A 157 -1.67 1.18 -10.57
CA PRO A 157 -3.00 1.42 -11.13
C PRO A 157 -3.92 2.03 -10.06
N LYS A 158 -4.76 3.00 -10.46
CA LYS A 158 -5.78 3.56 -9.56
C LYS A 158 -6.84 2.52 -9.26
N GLY A 159 -7.30 2.48 -8.03
CA GLY A 159 -8.38 1.57 -7.63
C GLY A 159 -7.99 0.09 -7.59
N SER A 160 -6.74 -0.26 -7.91
CA SER A 160 -6.26 -1.64 -7.93
C SER A 160 -5.91 -2.23 -6.56
N GLY A 161 -6.28 -1.56 -5.47
CA GLY A 161 -6.00 -2.05 -4.11
C GLY A 161 -4.52 -2.08 -3.70
N VAL A 162 -3.58 -1.69 -4.57
CA VAL A 162 -2.13 -1.68 -4.27
C VAL A 162 -1.61 -0.34 -3.73
N SER A 163 -2.51 0.52 -3.28
CA SER A 163 -2.28 1.79 -2.57
C SER A 163 -1.43 2.82 -3.30
N SER A 164 -2.02 3.44 -4.32
CA SER A 164 -1.38 4.56 -5.02
C SER A 164 -1.19 5.79 -4.12
N SER A 165 -2.07 6.04 -3.14
CA SER A 165 -1.92 7.15 -2.18
C SER A 165 -0.66 6.99 -1.34
N ALA A 166 -0.47 5.83 -0.69
CA ALA A 166 0.71 5.58 0.13
C ALA A 166 2.01 5.61 -0.69
N ALA A 167 2.00 5.10 -1.93
CA ALA A 167 3.15 5.20 -2.82
C ALA A 167 3.49 6.66 -3.15
N PHE A 168 2.48 7.52 -3.35
CA PHE A 168 2.67 8.95 -3.57
C PHE A 168 3.26 9.64 -2.33
N GLU A 169 2.66 9.43 -1.15
CA GLU A 169 3.12 10.00 0.11
C GLU A 169 4.57 9.57 0.41
N VAL A 170 4.87 8.27 0.29
CA VAL A 170 6.23 7.76 0.49
C VAL A 170 7.21 8.34 -0.53
N LEU A 171 6.81 8.51 -1.79
CA LEU A 171 7.65 9.13 -2.82
C LEU A 171 8.02 10.57 -2.45
N ILE A 172 7.04 11.38 -2.06
CA ILE A 172 7.28 12.76 -1.62
C ILE A 172 8.12 12.77 -0.36
N GLY A 173 7.82 11.91 0.63
CA GLY A 173 8.61 11.79 1.84
C GLY A 173 10.07 11.44 1.58
N VAL A 174 10.37 10.52 0.65
CA VAL A 174 11.74 10.17 0.24
C VAL A 174 12.44 11.35 -0.42
N ILE A 175 11.76 12.08 -1.30
CA ILE A 175 12.30 13.27 -1.97
C ILE A 175 12.64 14.35 -0.94
N LEU A 176 11.72 14.69 -0.04
CA LEU A 176 11.93 15.71 0.99
C LEU A 176 13.04 15.30 1.96
N ASN A 177 13.07 14.00 2.33
CA ASN A 177 14.13 13.45 3.15
C ASN A 177 15.51 13.60 2.47
N ASP A 178 15.62 13.20 1.20
CA ASP A 178 16.91 13.27 0.47
C ASP A 178 17.34 14.71 0.21
N CYS A 179 16.43 15.61 -0.17
CA CYS A 179 16.77 16.97 -0.55
C CYS A 179 17.04 17.89 0.66
N PHE A 180 16.29 17.76 1.76
CA PHE A 180 16.22 18.81 2.79
C PHE A 180 16.60 18.35 4.20
N MET A 181 16.71 17.06 4.48
CA MET A 181 17.18 16.59 5.78
C MET A 181 18.69 16.39 5.79
N THR A 182 19.35 17.00 6.76
CA THR A 182 20.79 16.75 7.04
C THR A 182 20.97 15.36 7.65
N GLU A 183 20.18 15.08 8.70
CA GLU A 183 20.07 13.74 9.29
C GLU A 183 18.82 13.06 8.74
N LYS A 184 19.02 12.04 7.91
CA LYS A 184 17.91 11.34 7.24
C LYS A 184 17.00 10.66 8.26
N VAL A 185 15.71 10.84 8.10
CA VAL A 185 14.72 10.09 8.88
C VAL A 185 14.59 8.66 8.35
N SER A 186 14.19 7.74 9.23
CA SER A 186 14.03 6.32 8.86
C SER A 186 12.81 6.10 7.95
N PRO A 187 12.77 4.98 7.21
CA PRO A 187 11.58 4.61 6.45
C PRO A 187 10.29 4.55 7.31
N ILE A 188 10.39 4.09 8.55
CA ILE A 188 9.26 4.08 9.50
C ILE A 188 8.77 5.51 9.76
N ALA A 189 9.69 6.46 9.95
CA ALA A 189 9.30 7.86 10.17
C ALA A 189 8.70 8.49 8.91
N ILE A 190 9.16 8.14 7.69
CA ILE A 190 8.55 8.58 6.43
C ILE A 190 7.10 8.09 6.36
N ALA A 191 6.84 6.80 6.66
CA ALA A 191 5.50 6.24 6.69
C ALA A 191 4.57 6.97 7.69
N GLN A 192 5.08 7.27 8.88
CA GLN A 192 4.33 8.01 9.90
C GLN A 192 4.04 9.46 9.49
N ILE A 193 4.94 10.09 8.74
CA ILE A 193 4.74 11.43 8.17
C ILE A 193 3.61 11.40 7.15
N GLY A 194 3.62 10.46 6.19
CA GLY A 194 2.55 10.29 5.20
C GLY A 194 1.20 10.08 5.87
N GLN A 195 1.09 9.12 6.79
CA GLN A 195 -0.15 8.90 7.55
C GLN A 195 -0.61 10.16 8.29
N TRP A 196 0.29 10.89 8.92
CA TRP A 196 -0.07 12.12 9.62
C TRP A 196 -0.60 13.19 8.65
N ALA A 197 0.01 13.32 7.48
CA ALA A 197 -0.46 14.23 6.44
C ALA A 197 -1.86 13.82 5.92
N GLU A 198 -2.11 12.52 5.72
CA GLU A 198 -3.41 12.01 5.30
C GLU A 198 -4.49 12.25 6.38
N ASN A 199 -4.17 11.99 7.65
CA ASN A 199 -5.14 12.14 8.74
C ASN A 199 -5.43 13.60 9.12
N VAL A 200 -4.42 14.48 9.10
CA VAL A 200 -4.52 15.84 9.66
C VAL A 200 -4.78 16.88 8.58
N TYR A 201 -4.20 16.74 7.40
CA TYR A 201 -4.32 17.72 6.31
C TYR A 201 -5.34 17.28 5.26
N PHE A 202 -5.25 16.04 4.80
CA PHE A 202 -6.20 15.51 3.81
C PHE A 202 -7.57 15.23 4.42
N GLY A 203 -7.64 14.95 5.73
CA GLY A 203 -8.88 14.79 6.48
C GLY A 203 -9.49 13.37 6.40
N LYS A 204 -8.75 12.38 5.92
CA LYS A 204 -9.18 11.00 5.83
C LYS A 204 -8.46 10.13 6.86
N PRO A 205 -9.15 9.61 7.89
CA PRO A 205 -8.55 8.68 8.83
C PRO A 205 -8.12 7.39 8.13
N CYS A 206 -6.83 7.07 8.18
CA CYS A 206 -6.28 5.84 7.62
C CYS A 206 -5.41 5.09 8.64
N GLY A 207 -5.24 3.77 8.41
CA GLY A 207 -4.24 2.95 9.09
C GLY A 207 -2.81 3.30 8.63
N LEU A 208 -1.81 2.70 9.25
CA LEU A 208 -0.39 2.96 8.93
C LEU A 208 0.22 1.85 8.06
N MET A 209 -0.50 0.76 7.82
CA MET A 209 0.03 -0.42 7.11
C MET A 209 0.52 -0.07 5.71
N ASP A 210 -0.23 0.70 4.96
CA ASP A 210 0.02 1.01 3.55
C ASP A 210 1.33 1.79 3.37
N GLN A 211 1.46 2.89 4.10
CA GLN A 211 2.65 3.72 4.09
C GLN A 211 3.87 2.95 4.61
N MET A 212 3.68 2.10 5.64
CA MET A 212 4.76 1.31 6.21
C MET A 212 5.30 0.29 5.21
N ALA A 213 4.41 -0.47 4.56
CA ALA A 213 4.82 -1.46 3.56
C ALA A 213 5.49 -0.80 2.35
N SER A 214 4.94 0.33 1.84
CA SER A 214 5.55 1.10 0.74
C SER A 214 6.92 1.68 1.12
N SER A 215 7.08 2.16 2.36
CA SER A 215 8.30 2.87 2.78
C SER A 215 9.45 1.93 3.17
N VAL A 216 9.14 0.82 3.87
CA VAL A 216 10.17 -0.09 4.42
C VAL A 216 10.69 -1.06 3.36
N GLY A 217 9.82 -1.60 2.52
CA GLY A 217 10.20 -2.62 1.54
C GLY A 217 10.14 -4.05 2.08
N ASN A 218 10.42 -5.02 1.23
CA ASN A 218 10.29 -6.45 1.52
C ASN A 218 8.87 -6.86 1.99
N ILE A 219 8.78 -8.05 2.59
CA ILE A 219 7.64 -8.43 3.42
C ILE A 219 7.97 -8.04 4.85
N ILE A 220 7.02 -7.41 5.51
CA ILE A 220 7.11 -6.99 6.91
C ILE A 220 5.88 -7.46 7.68
N THR A 221 6.09 -7.88 8.90
CA THR A 221 5.02 -7.96 9.89
C THR A 221 5.06 -6.73 10.77
N ILE A 222 3.88 -6.20 11.09
CA ILE A 222 3.74 -5.02 11.92
C ILE A 222 2.79 -5.34 13.06
N ASP A 223 3.23 -5.15 14.31
CA ASP A 223 2.36 -5.20 15.49
C ASP A 223 2.04 -3.75 15.92
N PHE A 224 0.78 -3.37 15.83
CA PHE A 224 0.27 -2.06 16.20
C PHE A 224 -0.21 -1.98 17.67
N ALA A 225 0.21 -2.89 18.54
CA ALA A 225 -0.14 -2.81 19.97
C ALA A 225 0.16 -1.42 20.57
N SER A 226 1.14 -0.72 20.05
CA SER A 226 1.40 0.70 20.30
C SER A 226 1.51 1.44 18.97
N PRO A 227 0.44 2.09 18.46
CA PRO A 227 0.47 2.76 17.15
C PRO A 227 1.53 3.85 17.02
N ALA A 228 1.86 4.53 18.14
CA ALA A 228 2.94 5.53 18.17
C ALA A 228 4.34 4.92 18.03
N LYS A 229 4.50 3.63 18.38
CA LYS A 229 5.76 2.88 18.28
C LYS A 229 5.48 1.46 17.79
N PRO A 230 5.06 1.29 16.53
CA PRO A 230 4.77 -0.03 15.98
C PRO A 230 6.04 -0.88 15.96
N VAL A 231 5.90 -2.16 16.24
CA VAL A 231 6.99 -3.12 16.06
C VAL A 231 6.95 -3.60 14.63
N VAL A 232 8.02 -3.34 13.87
CA VAL A 232 8.13 -3.70 12.45
C VAL A 232 9.29 -4.68 12.30
N GLU A 233 9.00 -5.87 11.81
CA GLU A 233 9.99 -6.92 11.61
C GLU A 233 9.96 -7.40 10.15
N PRO A 234 11.13 -7.54 9.50
CA PRO A 234 11.21 -8.11 8.16
C PRO A 234 10.92 -9.62 8.20
N VAL A 235 10.17 -10.10 7.21
CA VAL A 235 9.92 -11.52 6.97
C VAL A 235 10.67 -11.93 5.72
N ALA A 236 11.79 -12.63 5.88
CA ALA A 236 12.67 -13.03 4.78
C ALA A 236 12.06 -14.22 4.03
N VAL A 237 11.33 -13.96 2.98
CA VAL A 237 10.75 -14.98 2.10
C VAL A 237 10.81 -14.53 0.64
N ASP A 238 11.00 -15.52 -0.23
CA ASP A 238 10.96 -15.35 -1.69
C ASP A 238 9.93 -16.35 -2.24
N PHE A 239 8.75 -15.88 -2.54
CA PHE A 239 7.66 -16.71 -3.05
C PHE A 239 8.01 -17.40 -4.38
N SER A 240 8.83 -16.76 -5.23
CA SER A 240 9.24 -17.37 -6.50
C SER A 240 10.10 -18.62 -6.30
N LYS A 241 10.99 -18.61 -5.30
CA LYS A 241 11.76 -19.80 -4.91
C LYS A 241 10.91 -20.88 -4.29
N ALA A 242 9.78 -20.52 -3.69
CA ALA A 242 8.79 -21.45 -3.19
C ALA A 242 7.86 -22.02 -4.28
N GLY A 243 8.09 -21.64 -5.55
CA GLY A 243 7.23 -22.04 -6.67
C GLY A 243 5.86 -21.35 -6.68
N LEU A 244 5.74 -20.17 -6.03
CA LEU A 244 4.52 -19.39 -5.94
C LEU A 244 4.67 -18.04 -6.64
N ALA A 245 3.66 -17.64 -7.40
CA ALA A 245 3.49 -16.31 -7.94
C ALA A 245 2.41 -15.57 -7.16
N LEU A 246 2.65 -14.28 -6.87
CA LEU A 246 1.67 -13.37 -6.30
C LEU A 246 0.90 -12.70 -7.43
N CYS A 247 -0.43 -12.85 -7.46
CA CYS A 247 -1.30 -12.22 -8.43
C CYS A 247 -2.29 -11.29 -7.72
N ILE A 248 -2.47 -10.10 -8.28
CA ILE A 248 -3.54 -9.19 -7.92
C ILE A 248 -4.52 -9.10 -9.10
N LEU A 249 -5.77 -9.46 -8.83
CA LEU A 249 -6.86 -9.54 -9.80
C LEU A 249 -7.74 -8.30 -9.64
N ASP A 250 -7.82 -7.46 -10.66
CA ASP A 250 -8.74 -6.32 -10.68
C ASP A 250 -10.16 -6.81 -11.02
N SER A 251 -11.05 -6.77 -10.05
CA SER A 251 -12.43 -7.24 -10.21
C SER A 251 -13.27 -6.35 -11.13
N GLY A 252 -12.84 -5.11 -11.36
CA GLY A 252 -13.61 -4.10 -12.09
C GLY A 252 -14.69 -3.41 -11.27
N ALA A 253 -14.82 -3.75 -9.98
CA ALA A 253 -15.75 -3.07 -9.09
C ALA A 253 -15.28 -1.64 -8.79
N ASP A 254 -16.20 -0.69 -8.85
CA ASP A 254 -15.91 0.70 -8.50
C ASP A 254 -15.95 0.91 -6.98
N HIS A 255 -15.07 1.77 -6.48
CA HIS A 255 -15.03 2.22 -5.09
C HIS A 255 -15.97 3.40 -4.79
N ALA A 256 -16.63 3.96 -5.81
CA ALA A 256 -17.55 5.06 -5.64
C ALA A 256 -18.68 4.66 -4.65
N ASP A 257 -19.01 5.58 -3.75
CA ASP A 257 -20.10 5.44 -2.77
C ASP A 257 -19.93 4.35 -1.70
N LEU A 258 -18.73 3.75 -1.52
CA LEU A 258 -18.48 2.71 -0.51
C LEU A 258 -17.82 3.23 0.78
N THR A 259 -17.62 4.54 0.90
CA THR A 259 -16.94 5.16 2.06
C THR A 259 -17.58 4.79 3.38
N ASP A 260 -18.91 4.74 3.43
CA ASP A 260 -19.67 4.39 4.64
C ASP A 260 -19.45 2.94 5.07
N GLU A 261 -19.34 2.00 4.12
CA GLU A 261 -19.07 0.59 4.42
C GLU A 261 -17.64 0.39 4.96
N TYR A 262 -16.65 1.11 4.41
CA TYR A 262 -15.30 1.12 4.95
C TYR A 262 -15.25 1.70 6.36
N ALA A 263 -15.90 2.84 6.60
CA ALA A 263 -15.94 3.51 7.90
C ALA A 263 -16.70 2.69 8.95
N ALA A 264 -17.69 1.89 8.54
CA ALA A 264 -18.46 1.05 9.44
C ALA A 264 -17.62 -0.06 10.10
N ILE A 265 -16.60 -0.62 9.43
CA ILE A 265 -15.79 -1.69 10.00
C ILE A 265 -15.08 -1.26 11.30
N PRO A 266 -14.22 -0.24 11.30
CA PRO A 266 -13.56 0.20 12.52
C PRO A 266 -14.54 0.76 13.56
N ALA A 267 -15.62 1.41 13.15
CA ALA A 267 -16.63 1.95 14.06
C ALA A 267 -17.36 0.85 14.82
N GLU A 268 -17.80 -0.20 14.14
CA GLU A 268 -18.51 -1.34 14.75
C GLU A 268 -17.57 -2.14 15.67
N CYS A 269 -16.31 -2.35 15.28
CA CYS A 269 -15.34 -3.02 16.14
C CYS A 269 -15.06 -2.21 17.42
N ARG A 270 -14.93 -0.88 17.33
CA ARG A 270 -14.77 -0.01 18.51
C ARG A 270 -16.01 -0.02 19.40
N ALA A 271 -17.22 -0.08 18.83
CA ALA A 271 -18.44 -0.18 19.62
C ALA A 271 -18.45 -1.47 20.47
N VAL A 272 -18.02 -2.60 19.89
CA VAL A 272 -17.88 -3.87 20.64
C VAL A 272 -16.81 -3.75 21.73
N ALA A 273 -15.63 -3.16 21.40
CA ALA A 273 -14.57 -2.94 22.37
C ALA A 273 -15.04 -2.09 23.56
N ALA A 274 -15.77 -1.00 23.31
CA ALA A 274 -16.32 -0.12 24.35
C ALA A 274 -17.30 -0.85 25.29
N VAL A 275 -18.18 -1.70 24.78
CA VAL A 275 -19.05 -2.56 25.61
C VAL A 275 -18.21 -3.48 26.51
N CYS A 276 -17.04 -3.92 26.03
CA CYS A 276 -16.11 -4.77 26.77
C CYS A 276 -15.17 -3.98 27.71
N GLY A 277 -15.15 -2.64 27.64
CA GLY A 277 -14.34 -1.78 28.50
C GLY A 277 -12.97 -1.41 27.91
N GLY A 278 -12.77 -1.56 26.59
CA GLY A 278 -11.57 -1.13 25.86
C GLY A 278 -11.89 -0.04 24.83
N GLU A 279 -10.86 0.60 24.29
CA GLU A 279 -10.99 1.55 23.17
C GLU A 279 -10.99 0.82 21.82
N VAL A 280 -10.17 -0.23 21.71
CA VAL A 280 -10.04 -1.11 20.55
C VAL A 280 -10.08 -2.58 21.00
N LEU A 281 -10.32 -3.50 20.07
CA LEU A 281 -10.42 -4.93 20.40
C LEU A 281 -9.09 -5.50 20.96
N ARG A 282 -7.94 -4.94 20.59
CA ARG A 282 -6.64 -5.35 21.15
C ARG A 282 -6.53 -5.16 22.66
N ASP A 283 -7.25 -4.19 23.22
CA ASP A 283 -7.26 -3.90 24.66
C ASP A 283 -8.12 -4.89 25.46
N VAL A 284 -8.95 -5.66 24.75
CA VAL A 284 -9.95 -6.56 25.36
C VAL A 284 -9.51 -8.01 25.21
N PRO A 285 -9.31 -8.76 26.30
CA PRO A 285 -9.09 -10.20 26.22
C PRO A 285 -10.27 -10.92 25.57
N PHE A 286 -9.98 -11.92 24.73
CA PHE A 286 -11.00 -12.66 23.98
C PHE A 286 -12.07 -13.29 24.90
N GLU A 287 -11.66 -13.81 26.07
CA GLU A 287 -12.57 -14.37 27.08
C GLU A 287 -13.52 -13.32 27.64
N THR A 288 -13.07 -12.07 27.78
CA THR A 288 -13.93 -10.95 28.21
C THR A 288 -14.97 -10.64 27.15
N PHE A 289 -14.57 -10.62 25.87
CA PHE A 289 -15.51 -10.47 24.75
C PHE A 289 -16.55 -11.59 24.73
N LEU A 290 -16.13 -12.87 24.87
CA LEU A 290 -17.05 -14.00 24.91
C LEU A 290 -18.02 -13.92 26.10
N ALA A 291 -17.56 -13.53 27.27
CA ALA A 291 -18.41 -13.36 28.44
C ALA A 291 -19.48 -12.27 28.26
N LYS A 292 -19.14 -11.21 27.49
CA LYS A 292 -20.03 -10.09 27.19
C LYS A 292 -20.79 -10.24 25.86
N LEU A 293 -20.67 -11.36 25.16
CA LEU A 293 -21.28 -11.60 23.86
C LEU A 293 -22.77 -11.27 23.78
N PRO A 294 -23.63 -11.69 24.75
CA PRO A 294 -25.05 -11.32 24.73
C PRO A 294 -25.30 -9.81 24.85
N GLU A 295 -24.42 -9.10 25.57
CA GLU A 295 -24.51 -7.66 25.72
C GLU A 295 -24.06 -6.95 24.45
N CYS A 296 -22.93 -7.37 23.85
CA CYS A 296 -22.44 -6.84 22.57
C CYS A 296 -23.48 -7.01 21.44
N ARG A 297 -24.12 -8.18 21.34
CA ARG A 297 -25.19 -8.42 20.36
C ARG A 297 -26.36 -7.46 20.55
N ARG A 298 -26.75 -7.20 21.78
CA ARG A 298 -27.88 -6.33 22.11
C ARG A 298 -27.61 -4.86 21.82
N GLN A 299 -26.36 -4.40 22.09
CA GLN A 299 -25.99 -2.98 21.98
C GLN A 299 -25.43 -2.62 20.61
N CYS A 300 -24.63 -3.51 20.00
CA CYS A 300 -23.88 -3.24 18.75
C CYS A 300 -24.47 -3.95 17.52
N GLY A 301 -25.29 -5.00 17.73
CA GLY A 301 -25.84 -5.83 16.66
C GLY A 301 -24.93 -6.99 16.26
N ASP A 302 -25.49 -7.93 15.49
CA ASP A 302 -24.80 -9.19 15.14
C ASP A 302 -23.63 -8.97 14.18
N ARG A 303 -23.73 -8.01 13.22
CA ARG A 303 -22.64 -7.72 12.27
C ARG A 303 -21.38 -7.21 12.98
N ALA A 304 -21.54 -6.30 13.94
CA ALA A 304 -20.43 -5.79 14.74
C ALA A 304 -19.71 -6.91 15.52
N VAL A 305 -20.50 -7.84 16.07
CA VAL A 305 -19.98 -9.01 16.79
C VAL A 305 -19.21 -9.96 15.85
N LEU A 306 -19.75 -10.23 14.65
CA LEU A 306 -19.04 -11.04 13.64
C LEU A 306 -17.72 -10.40 13.23
N ARG A 307 -17.69 -9.08 13.00
CA ARG A 307 -16.49 -8.31 12.71
C ARG A 307 -15.45 -8.42 13.84
N ALA A 308 -15.90 -8.38 15.10
CA ALA A 308 -15.00 -8.60 16.24
C ALA A 308 -14.38 -10.01 16.24
N PHE A 309 -15.16 -11.06 15.99
CA PHE A 309 -14.62 -12.42 15.83
C PHE A 309 -13.57 -12.50 14.73
N HIS A 310 -13.81 -11.85 13.59
CA HIS A 310 -12.81 -11.79 12.52
C HIS A 310 -11.51 -11.17 13.01
N VAL A 311 -11.57 -9.99 13.66
CA VAL A 311 -10.37 -9.26 14.10
C VAL A 311 -9.55 -10.10 15.07
N TYR A 312 -10.17 -10.74 16.06
CA TYR A 312 -9.44 -11.63 16.98
C TYR A 312 -8.76 -12.79 16.25
N ALA A 313 -9.52 -13.47 15.37
CA ALA A 313 -9.00 -14.63 14.66
C ALA A 313 -7.89 -14.24 13.65
N ASP A 314 -8.06 -13.11 12.93
CA ASP A 314 -7.09 -12.69 11.92
C ASP A 314 -5.81 -12.13 12.54
N ASN A 315 -5.92 -11.44 13.68
CA ASN A 315 -4.77 -11.01 14.47
C ASN A 315 -3.87 -12.20 14.91
N ASP A 316 -4.47 -13.31 15.34
CA ASP A 316 -3.73 -14.53 15.69
C ASP A 316 -3.22 -15.27 14.44
N ARG A 317 -3.96 -15.21 13.35
CA ARG A 317 -3.59 -15.84 12.08
C ARG A 317 -2.34 -15.20 11.48
N VAL A 318 -2.17 -13.87 11.58
CA VAL A 318 -0.94 -13.19 11.15
C VAL A 318 0.30 -13.78 11.84
N ALA A 319 0.26 -13.97 13.15
CA ALA A 319 1.40 -14.57 13.87
C ALA A 319 1.72 -15.99 13.34
N LYS A 320 0.69 -16.79 13.05
CA LYS A 320 0.86 -18.13 12.48
C LYS A 320 1.38 -18.10 11.03
N GLN A 321 0.92 -17.13 10.22
CA GLN A 321 1.44 -16.92 8.86
C GLN A 321 2.93 -16.57 8.88
N VAL A 322 3.33 -15.68 9.78
CA VAL A 322 4.75 -15.30 9.98
C VAL A 322 5.58 -16.51 10.39
N ALA A 323 5.11 -17.30 11.35
CA ALA A 323 5.80 -18.53 11.78
C ALA A 323 5.94 -19.52 10.62
N ALA A 324 4.87 -19.80 9.88
CA ALA A 324 4.90 -20.71 8.72
C ALA A 324 5.89 -20.24 7.64
N LEU A 325 5.96 -18.93 7.37
CA LEU A 325 6.93 -18.36 6.41
C LEU A 325 8.37 -18.51 6.91
N HIS A 326 8.65 -18.31 8.21
CA HIS A 326 9.97 -18.52 8.79
C HIS A 326 10.42 -19.98 8.73
N ASP A 327 9.48 -20.90 8.92
CA ASP A 327 9.73 -22.35 8.87
C ASP A 327 9.78 -22.89 7.42
N GLY A 328 9.44 -22.07 6.42
CA GLY A 328 9.32 -22.49 5.03
C GLY A 328 8.13 -23.43 4.76
N ASP A 329 7.14 -23.43 5.65
CA ASP A 329 5.91 -24.23 5.55
C ASP A 329 4.86 -23.44 4.72
N PHE A 330 5.01 -23.49 3.40
CA PHE A 330 4.12 -22.80 2.47
C PHE A 330 2.73 -23.41 2.41
N ASP A 331 2.56 -24.69 2.68
CA ASP A 331 1.25 -25.35 2.72
C ASP A 331 0.41 -24.78 3.87
N THR A 332 0.98 -24.70 5.07
CA THR A 332 0.33 -24.03 6.22
C THR A 332 0.07 -22.55 5.93
N PHE A 333 1.02 -21.84 5.32
CA PHE A 333 0.83 -20.44 4.94
C PHE A 333 -0.36 -20.26 3.99
N LEU A 334 -0.46 -21.02 2.92
CA LEU A 334 -1.57 -20.96 1.95
C LEU A 334 -2.91 -21.31 2.60
N CYS A 335 -2.93 -22.33 3.47
CA CYS A 335 -4.11 -22.67 4.25
C CYS A 335 -4.60 -21.46 5.09
N LEU A 336 -3.69 -20.79 5.81
CA LEU A 336 -3.99 -19.62 6.63
C LEU A 336 -4.46 -18.41 5.78
N VAL A 337 -3.93 -18.22 4.56
CA VAL A 337 -4.42 -17.19 3.62
C VAL A 337 -5.86 -17.49 3.21
N ASN A 338 -6.16 -18.74 2.86
CA ASN A 338 -7.52 -19.17 2.51
C ASN A 338 -8.49 -19.03 3.70
N GLU A 339 -8.05 -19.31 4.93
CA GLU A 339 -8.84 -19.11 6.15
C GLU A 339 -9.13 -17.62 6.40
N SER A 340 -8.14 -16.74 6.20
CA SER A 340 -8.33 -15.29 6.26
C SER A 340 -9.38 -14.84 5.25
N GLY A 341 -9.30 -15.33 4.00
CA GLY A 341 -10.28 -15.02 2.96
C GLY A 341 -11.70 -15.48 3.30
N ARG A 342 -11.85 -16.67 3.89
CA ARG A 342 -13.15 -17.16 4.39
C ARG A 342 -13.66 -16.28 5.54
N SER A 343 -12.81 -15.95 6.49
CA SER A 343 -13.16 -15.10 7.62
C SER A 343 -13.56 -13.69 7.18
N SER A 344 -12.89 -13.15 6.15
CA SER A 344 -13.26 -11.87 5.54
C SER A 344 -14.66 -11.94 4.92
N TRP A 345 -15.01 -13.03 4.25
CA TRP A 345 -16.33 -13.21 3.65
C TRP A 345 -17.44 -13.43 4.70
N GLU A 346 -17.19 -14.37 5.61
CA GLU A 346 -18.20 -14.86 6.54
C GLU A 346 -18.43 -13.92 7.73
N TYR A 347 -17.35 -13.36 8.30
CA TYR A 347 -17.39 -12.61 9.54
C TYR A 347 -17.17 -11.10 9.36
N LEU A 348 -16.11 -10.70 8.65
CA LEU A 348 -15.87 -9.28 8.40
C LEU A 348 -16.90 -8.69 7.44
N GLN A 349 -17.37 -9.50 6.49
CA GLN A 349 -18.36 -9.15 5.49
C GLN A 349 -17.93 -7.95 4.62
N ASN A 350 -16.69 -7.97 4.15
CA ASN A 350 -16.12 -6.94 3.29
C ASN A 350 -15.87 -7.41 1.85
N VAL A 351 -16.52 -8.50 1.41
CA VAL A 351 -16.44 -8.98 0.02
C VAL A 351 -17.56 -8.40 -0.83
N ILE A 352 -18.76 -8.30 -0.27
CA ILE A 352 -19.96 -7.80 -0.94
C ILE A 352 -20.53 -6.65 -0.12
N PRO A 353 -20.74 -5.45 -0.71
CA PRO A 353 -21.36 -4.34 0.00
C PRO A 353 -22.79 -4.68 0.41
N ALA A 354 -23.23 -4.13 1.55
CA ALA A 354 -24.56 -4.40 2.07
C ALA A 354 -25.66 -3.96 1.08
N GLY A 355 -26.60 -4.86 0.80
CA GLY A 355 -27.72 -4.59 -0.10
C GLY A 355 -27.44 -4.79 -1.60
N TYR A 356 -26.20 -5.05 -2.00
CA TYR A 356 -25.85 -5.32 -3.41
C TYR A 356 -26.30 -6.72 -3.82
N LYS A 357 -27.06 -6.82 -4.90
CA LYS A 357 -27.62 -8.09 -5.42
C LYS A 357 -27.02 -8.48 -6.77
N GLU A 358 -26.82 -7.52 -7.66
CA GLU A 358 -26.40 -7.73 -9.05
C GLU A 358 -24.90 -7.47 -9.25
N HIS A 359 -24.33 -6.53 -8.49
CA HIS A 359 -22.93 -6.13 -8.57
C HIS A 359 -22.14 -6.75 -7.40
N GLN A 360 -21.52 -7.89 -7.65
CA GLN A 360 -20.75 -8.67 -6.68
C GLN A 360 -19.43 -9.13 -7.29
N GLU A 361 -18.77 -8.23 -8.00
CA GLU A 361 -17.60 -8.50 -8.85
C GLU A 361 -16.46 -9.14 -8.06
N VAL A 362 -16.18 -8.66 -6.83
CA VAL A 362 -15.15 -9.26 -5.95
C VAL A 362 -15.51 -10.70 -5.60
N GLY A 363 -16.77 -10.98 -5.29
CA GLY A 363 -17.26 -12.33 -4.99
C GLY A 363 -17.09 -13.27 -6.18
N VAL A 364 -17.47 -12.81 -7.39
CA VAL A 364 -17.31 -13.58 -8.64
C VAL A 364 -15.84 -13.82 -8.92
N THR A 365 -14.98 -12.82 -8.75
CA THR A 365 -13.53 -12.94 -8.95
C THR A 365 -12.92 -13.99 -8.02
N ILE A 366 -13.28 -13.98 -6.72
CA ILE A 366 -12.83 -15.00 -5.75
C ILE A 366 -13.31 -16.41 -6.17
N ALA A 367 -14.57 -16.54 -6.56
CA ALA A 367 -15.14 -17.85 -6.95
C ALA A 367 -14.45 -18.39 -8.21
N ALA A 368 -14.23 -17.56 -9.23
CA ALA A 368 -13.53 -17.92 -10.44
C ALA A 368 -12.07 -18.32 -10.18
N ALA A 369 -11.34 -17.52 -9.40
CA ALA A 369 -9.96 -17.79 -9.04
C ALA A 369 -9.82 -19.12 -8.27
N LYS A 370 -10.71 -19.39 -7.30
CA LYS A 370 -10.75 -20.66 -6.57
C LYS A 370 -11.07 -21.84 -7.48
N HIS A 371 -11.99 -21.66 -8.44
CA HIS A 371 -12.31 -22.73 -9.41
C HIS A 371 -11.11 -23.11 -10.28
N LEU A 372 -10.37 -22.09 -10.78
CA LEU A 372 -9.17 -22.33 -11.60
C LEU A 372 -8.01 -22.96 -10.82
N LEU A 373 -7.83 -22.60 -9.55
CA LEU A 373 -6.78 -23.14 -8.70
C LEU A 373 -7.11 -24.53 -8.11
N GLY A 374 -8.40 -24.88 -8.00
CA GLY A 374 -8.83 -26.09 -7.32
C GLY A 374 -8.46 -26.05 -5.84
N ASP A 375 -7.73 -27.07 -5.40
CA ASP A 375 -7.19 -27.20 -4.03
C ASP A 375 -5.75 -26.64 -3.88
N LYS A 376 -5.19 -26.09 -4.96
CA LYS A 376 -3.84 -25.52 -4.98
C LYS A 376 -3.89 -24.01 -4.76
N GLY A 377 -2.81 -23.46 -4.22
CA GLY A 377 -2.68 -22.04 -4.01
C GLY A 377 -3.64 -21.45 -2.96
N ALA A 378 -3.79 -20.13 -2.96
CA ALA A 378 -4.68 -19.43 -2.04
C ALA A 378 -5.30 -18.17 -2.66
N VAL A 379 -6.53 -17.84 -2.24
CA VAL A 379 -7.29 -16.69 -2.75
C VAL A 379 -8.01 -16.00 -1.62
N ARG A 380 -7.90 -14.66 -1.56
CA ARG A 380 -8.65 -13.82 -0.60
C ARG A 380 -8.99 -12.45 -1.19
N VAL A 381 -9.94 -11.76 -0.58
CA VAL A 381 -10.13 -10.32 -0.83
C VAL A 381 -8.84 -9.57 -0.45
N HIS A 382 -8.50 -8.53 -1.18
CA HIS A 382 -7.28 -7.75 -1.00
C HIS A 382 -7.58 -6.32 -0.54
N GLY A 383 -6.87 -5.84 0.49
CA GLY A 383 -7.05 -4.52 1.06
C GLY A 383 -8.42 -4.33 1.75
N GLY A 384 -9.02 -3.17 1.60
CA GLY A 384 -10.27 -2.82 2.29
C GLY A 384 -11.49 -3.68 1.93
N GLY A 385 -11.49 -4.30 0.75
CA GLY A 385 -12.62 -5.11 0.27
C GLY A 385 -13.74 -4.28 -0.35
N PHE A 386 -14.96 -4.82 -0.38
CA PHE A 386 -16.19 -4.30 -0.99
C PHE A 386 -16.10 -4.05 -2.50
N ALA A 387 -14.98 -3.57 -2.98
CA ALA A 387 -14.63 -3.32 -4.37
C ALA A 387 -13.13 -3.57 -4.61
N GLY A 388 -12.62 -3.26 -5.80
CA GLY A 388 -11.19 -3.31 -6.13
C GLY A 388 -10.70 -4.71 -6.43
N THR A 389 -9.83 -5.26 -5.58
CA THR A 389 -8.99 -6.39 -5.98
C THR A 389 -9.11 -7.62 -5.10
N VAL A 390 -8.69 -8.74 -5.70
CA VAL A 390 -8.51 -10.05 -5.07
C VAL A 390 -7.05 -10.44 -5.16
N GLN A 391 -6.49 -10.97 -4.09
CA GLN A 391 -5.14 -11.52 -4.05
C GLN A 391 -5.18 -13.04 -4.26
N ALA A 392 -4.26 -13.54 -5.09
CA ALA A 392 -4.06 -14.96 -5.27
C ALA A 392 -2.56 -15.31 -5.17
N PHE A 393 -2.27 -16.40 -4.48
CA PHE A 393 -0.98 -17.10 -4.52
C PHE A 393 -1.15 -18.30 -5.44
N VAL A 394 -0.48 -18.27 -6.58
CA VAL A 394 -0.65 -19.21 -7.69
C VAL A 394 0.61 -20.05 -7.85
N PRO A 395 0.53 -21.40 -7.89
CA PRO A 395 1.67 -22.22 -8.27
C PRO A 395 2.21 -21.78 -9.63
N VAL A 396 3.54 -21.63 -9.74
CA VAL A 396 4.18 -21.10 -10.96
C VAL A 396 3.84 -21.96 -12.18
N GLU A 397 3.72 -23.28 -12.00
CA GLU A 397 3.33 -24.21 -13.09
C GLU A 397 1.89 -23.99 -13.61
N MET A 398 1.04 -23.31 -12.85
CA MET A 398 -0.35 -22.98 -13.23
C MET A 398 -0.50 -21.53 -13.71
N LEU A 399 0.55 -20.69 -13.60
CA LEU A 399 0.43 -19.24 -13.73
C LEU A 399 -0.12 -18.79 -15.08
N ASP A 400 0.37 -19.34 -16.18
CA ASP A 400 -0.05 -18.93 -17.53
C ASP A 400 -1.52 -19.29 -17.79
N GLU A 401 -1.95 -20.52 -17.40
CA GLU A 401 -3.33 -20.97 -17.52
C GLU A 401 -4.26 -20.16 -16.61
N PHE A 402 -3.85 -19.93 -15.36
CA PHE A 402 -4.59 -19.14 -14.40
C PHE A 402 -4.78 -17.70 -14.89
N LYS A 403 -3.71 -17.07 -15.36
CA LYS A 403 -3.76 -15.70 -15.89
C LYS A 403 -4.71 -15.61 -17.10
N ALA A 404 -4.54 -16.50 -18.08
CA ALA A 404 -5.40 -16.52 -19.25
C ALA A 404 -6.87 -16.78 -18.88
N GLY A 405 -7.15 -17.69 -17.95
CA GLY A 405 -8.50 -17.98 -17.47
C GLY A 405 -9.13 -16.79 -16.73
N MET A 406 -8.38 -16.11 -15.87
CA MET A 406 -8.87 -14.92 -15.17
C MET A 406 -9.10 -13.76 -16.14
N GLU A 407 -8.18 -13.49 -17.05
CA GLU A 407 -8.34 -12.40 -18.03
C GLU A 407 -9.48 -12.65 -19.04
N ALA A 408 -9.79 -13.90 -19.34
CA ALA A 408 -10.98 -14.23 -20.12
C ALA A 408 -12.31 -13.87 -19.42
N ILE A 409 -12.30 -13.83 -18.08
CA ILE A 409 -13.48 -13.48 -17.25
C ILE A 409 -13.50 -11.99 -16.93
N LEU A 410 -12.36 -11.44 -16.52
CA LEU A 410 -12.27 -10.07 -16.00
C LEU A 410 -11.95 -9.02 -17.09
N GLY A 411 -11.34 -9.44 -18.18
CA GLY A 411 -10.80 -8.60 -19.24
C GLY A 411 -9.27 -8.61 -19.28
N GLU A 412 -8.71 -8.33 -20.43
CA GLU A 412 -7.27 -8.30 -20.68
C GLU A 412 -6.56 -7.29 -19.76
N GLY A 413 -5.39 -7.69 -19.22
CA GLY A 413 -4.55 -6.85 -18.36
C GLY A 413 -5.03 -6.73 -16.91
N ARG A 414 -6.11 -7.43 -16.50
CA ARG A 414 -6.64 -7.37 -15.13
C ARG A 414 -6.06 -8.40 -14.17
N CYS A 415 -5.15 -9.26 -14.62
CA CYS A 415 -4.38 -10.16 -13.78
C CYS A 415 -2.92 -9.66 -13.70
N HIS A 416 -2.58 -8.97 -12.62
CA HIS A 416 -1.24 -8.41 -12.39
C HIS A 416 -0.39 -9.43 -11.64
N VAL A 417 0.65 -9.96 -12.30
CA VAL A 417 1.66 -10.81 -11.66
C VAL A 417 2.71 -9.90 -11.02
N LEU A 418 2.88 -9.99 -9.72
CA LEU A 418 3.74 -9.11 -8.95
C LEU A 418 4.87 -9.88 -8.26
N SER A 419 5.96 -9.18 -8.01
CA SER A 419 7.07 -9.65 -7.17
C SER A 419 7.21 -8.76 -5.94
N ILE A 420 7.69 -9.33 -4.84
CA ILE A 420 8.01 -8.56 -3.65
C ILE A 420 9.28 -7.75 -3.91
N ARG A 421 9.17 -6.45 -3.76
CA ARG A 421 10.28 -5.52 -3.96
C ARG A 421 11.12 -5.44 -2.69
N PRO A 422 12.46 -5.63 -2.77
CA PRO A 422 13.33 -5.69 -1.58
C PRO A 422 13.50 -4.35 -0.87
N GLU A 423 13.26 -3.24 -1.55
CA GLU A 423 13.36 -1.90 -0.98
C GLU A 423 12.04 -1.16 -1.13
N GLY A 424 11.70 -0.38 -0.13
CA GLY A 424 10.60 0.57 -0.18
C GLY A 424 10.91 1.82 -0.97
N GLY A 425 10.61 2.98 -0.41
CA GLY A 425 11.00 4.25 -1.00
C GLY A 425 12.52 4.36 -1.20
N ALA A 426 12.96 4.70 -2.40
CA ALA A 426 14.37 4.62 -2.81
C ALA A 426 14.83 5.84 -3.62
N VAL A 427 16.12 6.16 -3.47
CA VAL A 427 16.87 7.07 -4.34
C VAL A 427 17.66 6.20 -5.33
N LEU A 428 17.65 6.55 -6.61
CA LEU A 428 18.37 5.82 -7.65
C LEU A 428 19.84 6.17 -7.69
#